data_17670f2a3ccecc84af0a48a116ede814
#
_entry.id   17670f2a3ccecc84af0a48a116ede814
#
_cell.length_a   1.000
_cell.length_b   1.000
_cell.length_c   1.000
_cell.angle_alpha   90.00
_cell.angle_beta   90.00
_cell.angle_gamma   90.00
#
_symmetry.space_group_name_H-M   'P 1'
#
loop_
_entity.id
_entity.type
_entity.pdbx_description
1 polymer ?
#
loop_
_entity_poly.entity_id
_entity_poly.type
_entity_poly.pdbx_seq_one_letter_code
_entity_poly.pdbx_strand_id
1 'polypeptide(L)'
;MIYLDNAATTRQKPQPVIDAVVSAMTTLGNSARGTHEGSLSASRMIYGTREKLATFFNCPRPDHAVFTANSTEALNMAICGLLDPGDHVIATDLEHNSVLRPLYRLEAERSVSLSFVPADRQGRIDYGEFGRLIRPETRAIICTHASNLTGNAVDIGRVGAIAHAHGLIFLVDASQT
;
A
#
# COMPACT_ATOMS: atom_id res chain seq x y z
N MET A 1 5.12 30.77 -5.17
CA MET A 1 5.03 29.57 -6.04
C MET A 1 3.87 28.71 -5.55
N ILE A 2 2.97 28.31 -6.45
CA ILE A 2 1.89 27.36 -6.16
C ILE A 2 2.47 25.96 -6.36
N TYR A 3 2.34 25.07 -5.36
CA TYR A 3 2.81 23.69 -5.41
C TYR A 3 1.63 22.75 -5.22
N LEU A 4 1.32 21.94 -6.23
CA LEU A 4 0.13 21.08 -6.30
C LEU A 4 0.47 19.58 -6.31
N ASP A 5 1.71 19.21 -5.96
CA ASP A 5 2.21 17.83 -6.02
C ASP A 5 2.60 17.28 -4.64
N ASN A 6 1.87 17.69 -3.59
CA ASN A 6 2.12 17.22 -2.21
C ASN A 6 1.80 15.73 -2.03
N ALA A 7 0.94 15.14 -2.86
CA ALA A 7 0.62 13.73 -2.83
C ALA A 7 1.83 12.86 -3.23
N ALA A 8 2.65 13.32 -4.20
CA ALA A 8 3.89 12.65 -4.55
C ALA A 8 4.97 12.89 -3.48
N THR A 9 5.15 14.15 -3.05
CA THR A 9 6.05 14.49 -1.95
C THR A 9 5.69 15.84 -1.33
N THR A 10 5.59 15.89 -0.01
CA THR A 10 5.34 17.14 0.72
C THR A 10 6.54 18.07 0.57
N ARG A 11 6.36 19.23 -0.10
CA ARG A 11 7.45 20.19 -0.30
C ARG A 11 7.86 20.86 1.01
N GLN A 12 6.90 21.40 1.75
CA GLN A 12 7.13 22.11 3.00
C GLN A 12 6.83 21.16 4.16
N LYS A 13 7.89 20.62 4.79
CA LYS A 13 7.74 19.76 5.97
C LYS A 13 7.30 20.61 7.17
N PRO A 14 6.34 20.15 7.97
CA PRO A 14 6.02 20.78 9.25
C PRO A 14 7.26 20.81 10.17
N GLN A 15 7.43 21.92 10.91
CA GLN A 15 8.60 22.09 11.79
C GLN A 15 8.80 20.92 12.77
N PRO A 16 7.73 20.37 13.41
CA PRO A 16 7.89 19.20 14.30
C PRO A 16 8.49 17.97 13.62
N VAL A 17 8.25 17.77 12.30
CA VAL A 17 8.85 16.65 11.55
C VAL A 17 10.35 16.88 11.39
N ILE A 18 10.78 18.11 11.06
CA ILE A 18 12.19 18.47 10.92
C ILE A 18 12.91 18.26 12.26
N ASP A 19 12.34 18.77 13.34
CA ASP A 19 12.91 18.67 14.68
C ASP A 19 13.03 17.21 15.14
N ALA A 20 12.03 16.39 14.87
CA ALA A 20 12.04 14.98 15.19
C ALA A 20 13.12 14.21 14.41
N VAL A 21 13.33 14.52 13.13
CA VAL A 21 14.39 13.90 12.31
C VAL A 21 15.77 14.30 12.86
N VAL A 22 16.00 15.59 13.13
CA VAL A 22 17.28 16.07 13.69
C VAL A 22 17.55 15.43 15.05
N SER A 23 16.54 15.38 15.93
CA SER A 23 16.66 14.72 17.24
C SER A 23 17.00 13.24 17.09
N ALA A 24 16.32 12.53 16.21
CA ALA A 24 16.58 11.11 15.96
C ALA A 24 18.02 10.86 15.48
N MET A 25 18.52 11.68 14.54
CA MET A 25 19.89 11.56 14.01
C MET A 25 20.97 11.80 15.05
N THR A 26 20.70 12.59 16.09
CA THR A 26 21.68 12.99 17.11
C THR A 26 21.61 12.17 18.40
N THR A 27 20.48 11.51 18.67
CA THR A 27 20.24 10.87 20.00
C THR A 27 19.95 9.38 19.93
N LEU A 28 19.47 8.86 18.79
CA LEU A 28 19.04 7.47 18.69
C LEU A 28 20.18 6.55 18.26
N GLY A 29 20.16 5.33 18.82
CA GLY A 29 21.03 4.22 18.43
C GLY A 29 20.31 3.19 17.54
N ASN A 30 20.94 2.02 17.41
CA ASN A 30 20.33 0.89 16.68
C ASN A 30 19.16 0.30 17.47
N SER A 31 17.97 0.29 16.89
CA SER A 31 16.75 -0.20 17.54
C SER A 31 16.66 -1.72 17.75
N ALA A 32 17.53 -2.52 17.10
CA ALA A 32 17.37 -3.97 17.07
C ALA A 32 18.32 -4.74 17.97
N ARG A 33 19.47 -4.20 18.36
CA ARG A 33 20.59 -4.96 18.95
C ARG A 33 21.26 -4.34 20.16
N GLY A 34 20.73 -3.29 20.74
CA GLY A 34 21.36 -2.61 21.89
C GLY A 34 20.46 -2.61 23.11
N THR A 35 21.11 -2.66 24.28
CA THR A 35 20.45 -2.53 25.60
C THR A 35 20.70 -1.18 26.25
N HIS A 36 21.51 -0.31 25.62
CA HIS A 36 21.78 1.04 26.11
C HIS A 36 20.63 1.99 25.76
N GLU A 37 20.56 3.13 26.44
CA GLU A 37 19.43 4.07 26.38
C GLU A 37 19.10 4.52 24.96
N GLY A 38 20.10 4.83 24.11
CA GLY A 38 19.85 5.24 22.72
C GLY A 38 19.15 4.16 21.88
N SER A 39 19.46 2.88 22.12
CA SER A 39 18.80 1.76 21.44
C SER A 39 17.38 1.52 21.94
N LEU A 40 17.18 1.62 23.25
CA LEU A 40 15.85 1.49 23.85
C LEU A 40 14.93 2.63 23.39
N SER A 41 15.44 3.85 23.33
CA SER A 41 14.71 5.03 22.84
C SER A 41 14.32 4.87 21.37
N ALA A 42 15.21 4.36 20.52
CA ALA A 42 14.89 4.05 19.12
C ALA A 42 13.78 2.99 19.00
N SER A 43 13.87 1.91 19.79
CA SER A 43 12.85 0.85 19.81
C SER A 43 11.48 1.37 20.26
N ARG A 44 11.44 2.18 21.31
CA ARG A 44 10.21 2.82 21.80
C ARG A 44 9.60 3.77 20.77
N MET A 45 10.42 4.54 20.04
CA MET A 45 9.95 5.44 19.00
C MET A 45 9.29 4.66 17.85
N ILE A 46 9.94 3.59 17.36
CA ILE A 46 9.39 2.74 16.29
C ILE A 46 8.08 2.09 16.74
N TYR A 47 8.06 1.50 17.94
CA TYR A 47 6.85 0.84 18.44
C TYR A 47 5.70 1.83 18.68
N GLY A 48 5.96 2.97 19.30
CA GLY A 48 4.96 4.02 19.50
C GLY A 48 4.42 4.59 18.18
N THR A 49 5.25 4.60 17.11
CA THR A 49 4.77 4.97 15.77
C THR A 49 3.83 3.90 15.21
N ARG A 50 4.14 2.61 15.40
CA ARG A 50 3.24 1.51 15.01
C ARG A 50 1.90 1.57 15.74
N GLU A 51 1.90 1.90 17.04
CA GLU A 51 0.68 2.07 17.83
C GLU A 51 -0.20 3.19 17.26
N LYS A 52 0.41 4.34 16.92
CA LYS A 52 -0.32 5.47 16.31
C LYS A 52 -0.90 5.09 14.95
N LEU A 53 -0.14 4.40 14.10
CA LEU A 53 -0.62 3.93 12.79
C LEU A 53 -1.73 2.89 12.96
N ALA A 54 -1.57 1.94 13.87
CA ALA A 54 -2.61 0.95 14.16
C ALA A 54 -3.92 1.63 14.60
N THR A 55 -3.84 2.62 15.49
CA THR A 55 -5.01 3.41 15.91
C THR A 55 -5.61 4.17 14.74
N PHE A 56 -4.79 4.83 13.92
CA PHE A 56 -5.24 5.64 12.78
C PHE A 56 -5.98 4.81 11.73
N PHE A 57 -5.48 3.60 11.44
CA PHE A 57 -6.07 2.69 10.47
C PHE A 57 -7.06 1.68 11.08
N ASN A 58 -7.45 1.86 12.36
CA ASN A 58 -8.32 0.93 13.09
C ASN A 58 -7.82 -0.53 13.02
N CYS A 59 -6.50 -0.72 13.05
CA CYS A 59 -5.85 -2.02 13.07
C CYS A 59 -5.71 -2.49 14.52
N PRO A 60 -6.10 -3.74 14.85
CA PRO A 60 -6.08 -4.21 16.24
C PRO A 60 -4.68 -4.45 16.81
N ARG A 61 -3.65 -4.48 15.96
CA ARG A 61 -2.31 -4.88 16.34
C ARG A 61 -1.23 -3.94 15.77
N PRO A 62 -0.41 -3.32 16.62
CA PRO A 62 0.69 -2.45 16.18
C PRO A 62 1.76 -3.16 15.33
N ASP A 63 1.98 -4.45 15.55
CA ASP A 63 2.95 -5.27 14.81
C ASP A 63 2.51 -5.56 13.36
N HIS A 64 1.26 -5.26 13.00
CA HIS A 64 0.79 -5.28 11.61
C HIS A 64 1.25 -4.05 10.81
N ALA A 65 1.73 -2.98 11.46
CA ALA A 65 2.37 -1.86 10.78
C ALA A 65 3.84 -2.18 10.47
N VAL A 66 4.15 -2.39 9.20
CA VAL A 66 5.50 -2.73 8.73
C VAL A 66 6.10 -1.54 7.99
N PHE A 67 7.32 -1.13 8.35
CA PHE A 67 8.03 -0.05 7.67
C PHE A 67 8.90 -0.58 6.56
N THR A 68 8.87 0.10 5.42
CA THR A 68 9.71 -0.15 4.24
C THR A 68 10.38 1.15 3.81
N ALA A 69 11.33 1.09 2.90
CA ALA A 69 12.00 2.28 2.39
C ALA A 69 11.08 3.17 1.55
N ASN A 70 10.07 2.57 0.90
CA ASN A 70 9.08 3.27 0.08
C ASN A 70 7.88 2.36 -0.21
N SER A 71 6.81 2.94 -0.79
CA SER A 71 5.60 2.18 -1.15
C SER A 71 5.85 1.12 -2.24
N THR A 72 6.81 1.33 -3.14
CA THR A 72 7.17 0.32 -4.15
C THR A 72 7.67 -0.96 -3.49
N GLU A 73 8.54 -0.85 -2.48
CA GLU A 73 9.01 -2.00 -1.71
C GLU A 73 7.87 -2.67 -0.95
N ALA A 74 7.02 -1.90 -0.28
CA ALA A 74 5.87 -2.42 0.44
C ALA A 74 4.93 -3.22 -0.48
N LEU A 75 4.58 -2.66 -1.64
CA LEU A 75 3.73 -3.31 -2.63
C LEU A 75 4.37 -4.59 -3.21
N ASN A 76 5.68 -4.56 -3.52
CA ASN A 76 6.38 -5.75 -3.97
C ASN A 76 6.40 -6.85 -2.90
N MET A 77 6.66 -6.51 -1.64
CA MET A 77 6.63 -7.47 -0.53
C MET A 77 5.23 -8.08 -0.37
N ALA A 78 4.19 -7.24 -0.37
CA ALA A 78 2.81 -7.71 -0.22
C ALA A 78 2.40 -8.60 -1.41
N ILE A 79 2.56 -8.14 -2.65
CA ILE A 79 2.13 -8.85 -3.86
C ILE A 79 2.87 -10.20 -3.97
N CYS A 80 4.20 -10.20 -3.82
CA CYS A 80 4.99 -11.41 -3.96
C CYS A 80 4.82 -12.40 -2.80
N GLY A 81 4.44 -11.91 -1.61
CA GLY A 81 4.22 -12.73 -0.42
C GLY A 81 2.80 -13.25 -0.27
N LEU A 82 1.82 -12.68 -0.96
CA LEU A 82 0.41 -13.06 -0.85
C LEU A 82 -0.05 -14.02 -1.96
N LEU A 83 0.67 -14.06 -3.08
CA LEU A 83 0.28 -14.78 -4.29
C LEU A 83 1.11 -16.05 -4.50
N ASP A 84 0.40 -17.15 -4.64
CA ASP A 84 0.96 -18.46 -4.95
C ASP A 84 0.85 -18.77 -6.48
N PRO A 85 1.64 -19.73 -6.99
CA PRO A 85 1.52 -20.18 -8.37
C PRO A 85 0.11 -20.66 -8.70
N GLY A 86 -0.43 -20.16 -9.81
CA GLY A 86 -1.78 -20.49 -10.28
C GLY A 86 -2.90 -19.58 -9.74
N ASP A 87 -2.60 -18.67 -8.80
CA ASP A 87 -3.58 -17.69 -8.33
C ASP A 87 -4.03 -16.76 -9.46
N HIS A 88 -5.25 -16.26 -9.33
CA HIS A 88 -5.79 -15.20 -10.16
C HIS A 88 -5.92 -13.90 -9.36
N VAL A 89 -5.55 -12.78 -9.99
CA VAL A 89 -5.62 -11.45 -9.41
C VAL A 89 -6.44 -10.53 -10.30
N ILE A 90 -7.30 -9.74 -9.69
CA ILE A 90 -8.02 -8.65 -10.34
C ILE A 90 -7.36 -7.33 -9.92
N ALA A 91 -6.96 -6.52 -10.90
CA ALA A 91 -6.44 -5.17 -10.69
C ALA A 91 -7.23 -4.16 -11.53
N THR A 92 -6.86 -2.87 -11.50
CA THR A 92 -7.49 -1.86 -12.35
C THR A 92 -6.52 -1.34 -13.41
N ASP A 93 -7.03 -0.74 -14.47
CA ASP A 93 -6.23 -0.02 -15.48
C ASP A 93 -5.57 1.26 -14.91
N LEU A 94 -5.93 1.64 -13.68
CA LEU A 94 -5.42 2.86 -13.03
C LEU A 94 -4.17 2.60 -12.18
N GLU A 95 -3.68 1.36 -12.14
CA GLU A 95 -2.58 0.96 -11.26
C GLU A 95 -1.24 1.60 -11.66
N HIS A 96 -0.45 1.90 -10.63
CA HIS A 96 0.92 2.35 -10.82
C HIS A 96 1.86 1.16 -11.16
N ASN A 97 2.99 1.45 -11.80
CA ASN A 97 4.03 0.46 -12.12
C ASN A 97 4.55 -0.32 -10.90
N SER A 98 4.45 0.23 -9.69
CA SER A 98 4.81 -0.48 -8.44
C SER A 98 3.90 -1.68 -8.16
N VAL A 99 2.69 -1.69 -8.71
CA VAL A 99 1.74 -2.82 -8.70
C VAL A 99 1.90 -3.67 -9.97
N LEU A 100 1.90 -3.04 -11.15
CA LEU A 100 1.89 -3.76 -12.42
C LEU A 100 3.15 -4.61 -12.64
N ARG A 101 4.35 -4.08 -12.33
CA ARG A 101 5.60 -4.80 -12.57
C ARG A 101 5.73 -6.10 -11.77
N PRO A 102 5.48 -6.14 -10.44
CA PRO A 102 5.49 -7.41 -9.72
C PRO A 102 4.39 -8.37 -10.20
N LEU A 103 3.20 -7.88 -10.58
CA LEU A 103 2.14 -8.74 -11.13
C LEU A 103 2.56 -9.39 -12.45
N TYR A 104 3.05 -8.63 -13.43
CA TYR A 104 3.54 -9.19 -14.70
C TYR A 104 4.73 -10.14 -14.51
N ARG A 105 5.58 -9.87 -13.53
CA ARG A 105 6.66 -10.81 -13.19
C ARG A 105 6.10 -12.14 -12.66
N LEU A 106 5.12 -12.10 -11.74
CA LEU A 106 4.49 -13.32 -11.21
C LEU A 106 3.69 -14.07 -12.28
N GLU A 107 3.06 -13.36 -13.21
CA GLU A 107 2.40 -13.96 -14.37
C GLU A 107 3.42 -14.77 -15.21
N ALA A 108 4.58 -14.19 -15.51
CA ALA A 108 5.61 -14.83 -16.32
C ALA A 108 6.34 -15.97 -15.59
N GLU A 109 6.62 -15.82 -14.28
CA GLU A 109 7.49 -16.72 -13.51
C GLU A 109 6.72 -17.78 -12.71
N ARG A 110 5.45 -17.50 -12.32
CA ARG A 110 4.68 -18.33 -11.39
C ARG A 110 3.29 -18.71 -11.90
N SER A 111 2.98 -18.46 -13.17
CA SER A 111 1.67 -18.77 -13.74
C SER A 111 0.50 -18.09 -12.99
N VAL A 112 0.74 -16.96 -12.37
CA VAL A 112 -0.34 -16.12 -11.83
C VAL A 112 -1.11 -15.55 -13.01
N SER A 113 -2.45 -15.58 -12.96
CA SER A 113 -3.29 -15.00 -14.02
C SER A 113 -3.83 -13.64 -13.59
N LEU A 114 -3.90 -12.69 -14.54
CA LEU A 114 -4.30 -11.32 -14.28
C LEU A 114 -5.58 -10.99 -15.05
N SER A 115 -6.46 -10.23 -14.41
CA SER A 115 -7.59 -9.55 -15.05
C SER A 115 -7.60 -8.10 -14.63
N PHE A 116 -7.96 -7.21 -15.56
CA PHE A 116 -8.01 -5.78 -15.31
C PHE A 116 -9.41 -5.25 -15.48
N VAL A 117 -9.87 -4.47 -14.49
CA VAL A 117 -11.09 -3.68 -14.61
C VAL A 117 -10.77 -2.45 -15.45
N PRO A 118 -11.41 -2.26 -16.60
CA PRO A 118 -11.09 -1.15 -17.49
C PRO A 118 -11.57 0.18 -16.91
N ALA A 119 -10.78 1.23 -17.16
CA ALA A 119 -11.19 2.61 -16.94
C ALA A 119 -11.67 3.25 -18.26
N ASP A 120 -12.70 4.10 -18.18
CA ASP A 120 -13.12 4.90 -19.31
C ASP A 120 -12.10 6.05 -19.61
N ARG A 121 -12.34 6.81 -20.67
CA ARG A 121 -11.46 7.94 -21.05
C ARG A 121 -11.39 9.05 -20.01
N GLN A 122 -12.31 9.07 -19.06
CA GLN A 122 -12.33 10.00 -17.93
C GLN A 122 -11.71 9.37 -16.66
N GLY A 123 -11.13 8.17 -16.74
CA GLY A 123 -10.53 7.45 -15.64
C GLY A 123 -11.55 6.88 -14.64
N ARG A 124 -12.80 6.64 -15.05
CA ARG A 124 -13.83 6.04 -14.21
C ARG A 124 -13.93 4.55 -14.48
N ILE A 125 -14.09 3.74 -13.44
CA ILE A 125 -14.24 2.28 -13.52
C ILE A 125 -15.69 1.87 -13.28
N ASP A 126 -16.12 0.77 -13.92
CA ASP A 126 -17.38 0.12 -13.59
C ASP A 126 -17.14 -0.91 -12.47
N TYR A 127 -17.66 -0.64 -11.28
CA TYR A 127 -17.53 -1.53 -10.14
C TYR A 127 -18.20 -2.88 -10.31
N GLY A 128 -19.15 -3.00 -11.24
CA GLY A 128 -19.79 -4.29 -11.59
C GLY A 128 -18.82 -5.27 -12.26
N GLU A 129 -17.76 -4.75 -12.89
CA GLU A 129 -16.76 -5.60 -13.55
C GLU A 129 -15.95 -6.43 -12.56
N PHE A 130 -15.68 -5.93 -11.34
CA PHE A 130 -15.00 -6.74 -10.34
C PHE A 130 -15.68 -8.09 -10.11
N GLY A 131 -17.01 -8.07 -9.91
CA GLY A 131 -17.78 -9.28 -9.71
C GLY A 131 -17.80 -10.23 -10.92
N ARG A 132 -17.78 -9.69 -12.14
CA ARG A 132 -17.76 -10.48 -13.38
C ARG A 132 -16.41 -11.17 -13.62
N LEU A 133 -15.33 -10.60 -13.12
CA LEU A 133 -13.98 -11.11 -13.29
C LEU A 133 -13.59 -12.14 -12.22
N ILE A 134 -14.38 -12.31 -11.14
CA ILE A 134 -14.11 -13.28 -10.09
C ILE A 134 -14.25 -14.70 -10.63
N ARG A 135 -13.25 -15.53 -10.34
CA ARG A 135 -13.14 -16.95 -10.70
C ARG A 135 -12.84 -17.78 -9.46
N PRO A 136 -12.97 -19.11 -9.50
CA PRO A 136 -12.61 -19.97 -8.38
C PRO A 136 -11.16 -19.79 -7.90
N GLU A 137 -10.23 -19.48 -8.81
CA GLU A 137 -8.82 -19.28 -8.54
C GLU A 137 -8.51 -17.84 -8.09
N THR A 138 -9.50 -16.93 -8.03
CA THR A 138 -9.27 -15.54 -7.61
C THR A 138 -8.84 -15.50 -6.16
N ARG A 139 -7.64 -14.98 -5.94
CA ARG A 139 -7.01 -14.83 -4.63
C ARG A 139 -7.14 -13.44 -4.06
N ALA A 140 -6.97 -12.43 -4.92
CA ALA A 140 -6.89 -11.04 -4.46
C ALA A 140 -7.52 -10.07 -5.45
N ILE A 141 -8.00 -8.95 -4.92
CA ILE A 141 -8.25 -7.71 -5.66
C ILE A 141 -7.20 -6.69 -5.21
N ILE A 142 -6.52 -6.07 -6.18
CA ILE A 142 -5.53 -5.02 -5.94
C ILE A 142 -6.03 -3.74 -6.60
N CYS A 143 -6.06 -2.64 -5.84
CA CYS A 143 -6.67 -1.40 -6.33
C CYS A 143 -5.92 -0.18 -5.82
N THR A 144 -5.57 0.74 -6.73
CA THR A 144 -5.14 2.07 -6.31
C THR A 144 -6.30 2.85 -5.69
N HIS A 145 -6.03 3.61 -4.61
CA HIS A 145 -7.05 4.50 -4.03
C HIS A 145 -7.24 5.76 -4.88
N ALA A 146 -6.14 6.30 -5.41
CA ALA A 146 -6.21 7.40 -6.37
C ALA A 146 -5.08 7.27 -7.40
N SER A 147 -5.43 7.52 -8.66
CA SER A 147 -4.47 7.48 -9.76
C SER A 147 -3.54 8.70 -9.74
N ASN A 148 -2.25 8.46 -9.77
CA ASN A 148 -1.24 9.52 -9.90
C ASN A 148 -1.24 10.19 -11.29
N LEU A 149 -1.87 9.59 -12.28
CA LEU A 149 -1.95 10.12 -13.66
C LEU A 149 -3.20 10.95 -13.87
N THR A 150 -4.37 10.43 -13.48
CA THR A 150 -5.66 11.04 -13.77
C THR A 150 -6.24 11.84 -12.60
N GLY A 151 -5.75 11.59 -11.37
CA GLY A 151 -6.29 12.18 -10.14
C GLY A 151 -7.65 11.58 -9.71
N ASN A 152 -8.17 10.60 -10.45
CA ASN A 152 -9.41 9.94 -10.06
C ASN A 152 -9.22 9.11 -8.80
N ALA A 153 -10.15 9.27 -7.86
CA ALA A 153 -10.26 8.40 -6.69
C ALA A 153 -11.20 7.22 -6.97
N VAL A 154 -10.83 6.05 -6.47
CA VAL A 154 -11.64 4.84 -6.52
C VAL A 154 -12.36 4.67 -5.18
N ASP A 155 -13.63 4.30 -5.22
CA ASP A 155 -14.38 3.94 -4.02
C ASP A 155 -13.89 2.58 -3.48
N ILE A 156 -12.82 2.64 -2.68
CA ILE A 156 -12.20 1.46 -2.05
C ILE A 156 -13.15 0.77 -1.07
N GLY A 157 -14.11 1.48 -0.49
CA GLY A 157 -15.13 0.88 0.37
C GLY A 157 -16.02 -0.09 -0.41
N ARG A 158 -16.43 0.31 -1.61
CA ARG A 158 -17.23 -0.53 -2.50
C ARG A 158 -16.43 -1.73 -3.02
N VAL A 159 -15.19 -1.53 -3.44
CA VAL A 159 -14.31 -2.64 -3.88
C VAL A 159 -14.01 -3.59 -2.73
N GLY A 160 -13.72 -3.07 -1.55
CA GLY A 160 -13.49 -3.85 -0.34
C GLY A 160 -14.70 -4.70 0.07
N ALA A 161 -15.92 -4.17 -0.08
CA ALA A 161 -17.14 -4.92 0.16
C ALA A 161 -17.29 -6.11 -0.81
N ILE A 162 -16.94 -5.91 -2.09
CA ILE A 162 -16.95 -6.99 -3.09
C ILE A 162 -15.90 -8.05 -2.71
N ALA A 163 -14.68 -7.65 -2.40
CA ALA A 163 -13.62 -8.58 -2.00
C ALA A 163 -14.02 -9.39 -0.77
N HIS A 164 -14.55 -8.74 0.25
CA HIS A 164 -15.00 -9.39 1.48
C HIS A 164 -16.13 -10.39 1.24
N ALA A 165 -17.13 -10.02 0.43
CA ALA A 165 -18.26 -10.91 0.10
C ALA A 165 -17.81 -12.23 -0.57
N HIS A 166 -16.65 -12.24 -1.21
CA HIS A 166 -16.08 -13.42 -1.88
C HIS A 166 -14.89 -14.03 -1.15
N GLY A 167 -14.56 -13.58 0.07
CA GLY A 167 -13.43 -14.09 0.86
C GLY A 167 -12.06 -13.80 0.24
N LEU A 168 -11.95 -12.75 -0.58
CA LEU A 168 -10.72 -12.37 -1.28
C LEU A 168 -9.86 -11.43 -0.44
N ILE A 169 -8.55 -11.48 -0.65
CA ILE A 169 -7.62 -10.48 -0.12
C ILE A 169 -7.87 -9.16 -0.87
N PHE A 170 -7.94 -8.06 -0.13
CA PHE A 170 -8.03 -6.72 -0.71
C PHE A 170 -6.77 -5.92 -0.38
N LEU A 171 -5.98 -5.59 -1.39
CA LEU A 171 -4.77 -4.77 -1.28
C LEU A 171 -5.03 -3.40 -1.90
N VAL A 172 -4.77 -2.35 -1.12
CA VAL A 172 -4.96 -0.97 -1.56
C VAL A 172 -3.61 -0.25 -1.66
N ASP A 173 -3.31 0.28 -2.85
CA ASP A 173 -2.23 1.26 -3.01
C ASP A 173 -2.76 2.66 -2.68
N ALA A 174 -2.43 3.16 -1.49
CA ALA A 174 -2.83 4.48 -1.00
C ALA A 174 -1.68 5.50 -1.08
N SER A 175 -0.73 5.33 -2.01
CA SER A 175 0.46 6.20 -2.12
C SER A 175 0.13 7.67 -2.42
N GLN A 176 -1.05 7.95 -2.97
CA GLN A 176 -1.49 9.29 -3.37
C GLN A 176 -2.56 9.90 -2.44
N THR A 177 -2.90 9.23 -1.33
CA THR A 177 -4.02 9.64 -0.45
C THR A 177 -3.68 9.60 1.02
#